data_4bfe9fbb982d71bd61c57be83b38a176
#
_entry.id   4bfe9fbb982d71bd61c57be83b38a176
#
_cell.length_a   1.000
_cell.length_b   1.000
_cell.length_c   1.000
_cell.angle_alpha   90.00
_cell.angle_beta   90.00
_cell.angle_gamma   90.00
#
_symmetry.space_group_name_H-M   'P 1'
#
loop_
_entity.id
_entity.type
_entity.pdbx_description
1 polymer ?
#
loop_
_entity_poly.entity_id
_entity_poly.type
_entity_poly.pdbx_seq_one_letter_code
_entity_poly.pdbx_strand_id
1 'polypeptide(L)'
;MTLEKDESRQDDALEACNAEAVARKAGEELNVFDKGRMEGPDAESTTHGTVRAVCVSKRKGTRKTVVDGPVTIEAHHGVAEDAHAGDWHRQVSLLAWESIEKARARGLDVKEGDFAENITTEGINLMALPLGTQLKIGDDVLLELSQQGKVCHKKCAIFYLAGDCIFPREGIFFVALTGGKVKAGDSIDVVKLGDGTCEYTPQEALDELANTPR
;
A
#
# COMPACT_ATOMS: atom_id res chain seq x y z
N MET A 1 -22.74 -32.62 -0.45
CA MET A 1 -21.90 -32.11 0.64
C MET A 1 -20.51 -32.66 0.45
N THR A 2 -19.63 -31.97 -0.26
CA THR A 2 -18.18 -32.23 -0.45
C THR A 2 -17.70 -31.68 -1.80
N LEU A 3 -17.55 -30.35 -1.94
CA LEU A 3 -16.79 -29.74 -3.04
C LEU A 3 -16.09 -28.41 -2.63
N GLU A 4 -16.21 -27.97 -1.36
CA GLU A 4 -15.61 -26.70 -0.92
C GLU A 4 -14.21 -26.79 -0.31
N LYS A 5 -13.60 -27.97 -0.28
CA LYS A 5 -12.26 -28.18 0.36
C LYS A 5 -11.09 -28.23 -0.62
N ASP A 6 -11.33 -28.16 -1.93
CA ASP A 6 -10.24 -28.35 -2.92
C ASP A 6 -9.65 -27.04 -3.45
N GLU A 7 -10.41 -25.95 -3.47
CA GLU A 7 -9.92 -24.65 -3.97
C GLU A 7 -8.90 -24.01 -3.03
N SER A 8 -9.05 -24.16 -1.71
CA SER A 8 -8.08 -23.60 -0.75
C SER A 8 -6.72 -24.28 -0.80
N ARG A 9 -6.66 -25.55 -1.23
CA ARG A 9 -5.39 -26.29 -1.38
C ARG A 9 -4.65 -25.97 -2.67
N GLN A 10 -5.36 -25.58 -3.72
CA GLN A 10 -4.73 -25.15 -4.97
C GLN A 10 -4.09 -23.77 -4.86
N ASP A 11 -4.70 -22.85 -4.13
CA ASP A 11 -4.14 -21.52 -3.89
C ASP A 11 -2.89 -21.59 -2.99
N ASP A 12 -2.91 -22.40 -1.94
CA ASP A 12 -1.74 -22.64 -1.07
C ASP A 12 -0.59 -23.33 -1.83
N ALA A 13 -0.88 -24.20 -2.78
CA ALA A 13 0.11 -24.87 -3.62
C ALA A 13 0.69 -23.92 -4.69
N LEU A 14 -0.10 -22.99 -5.22
CA LEU A 14 0.37 -21.97 -6.18
C LEU A 14 1.24 -20.93 -5.49
N GLU A 15 0.90 -20.52 -4.26
CA GLU A 15 1.75 -19.64 -3.43
C GLU A 15 3.07 -20.30 -3.05
N ALA A 16 3.07 -21.57 -2.70
CA ALA A 16 4.28 -22.35 -2.41
C ALA A 16 5.17 -22.54 -3.65
N CYS A 17 4.57 -22.79 -4.82
CA CYS A 17 5.31 -22.99 -6.08
C CYS A 17 5.97 -21.69 -6.56
N ASN A 18 5.32 -20.53 -6.38
CA ASN A 18 5.91 -19.22 -6.64
C ASN A 18 7.05 -18.89 -5.64
N ALA A 19 6.91 -19.28 -4.38
CA ALA A 19 7.96 -19.09 -3.38
C ALA A 19 9.22 -19.89 -3.72
N GLU A 20 9.10 -21.15 -4.18
CA GLU A 20 10.23 -21.97 -4.59
C GLU A 20 10.90 -21.51 -5.89
N ALA A 21 10.13 -20.99 -6.85
CA ALA A 21 10.67 -20.47 -8.12
C ALA A 21 11.49 -19.19 -7.91
N VAL A 22 11.08 -18.32 -6.97
CA VAL A 22 11.82 -17.10 -6.60
C VAL A 22 13.04 -17.44 -5.73
N ALA A 23 12.94 -18.43 -4.84
CA ALA A 23 14.05 -18.85 -4.00
C ALA A 23 15.20 -19.47 -4.81
N ARG A 24 14.93 -20.11 -5.94
CA ARG A 24 15.97 -20.67 -6.83
C ARG A 24 16.78 -19.62 -7.58
N LYS A 25 16.26 -18.40 -7.77
CA LYS A 25 17.00 -17.25 -8.35
C LYS A 25 17.81 -16.47 -7.32
N ALA A 26 17.52 -16.63 -6.04
CA ALA A 26 18.14 -15.90 -4.92
C ALA A 26 19.34 -16.63 -4.28
N GLY A 27 19.96 -17.58 -4.99
CA GLY A 27 21.12 -18.36 -4.50
C GLY A 27 22.45 -17.58 -4.35
N GLU A 28 22.43 -16.27 -4.47
CA GLU A 28 23.52 -15.38 -4.05
C GLU A 28 23.03 -14.56 -2.85
N GLU A 29 23.83 -14.52 -1.81
CA GLU A 29 23.57 -13.84 -0.55
C GLU A 29 23.02 -12.41 -0.79
N LEU A 30 21.70 -12.25 -0.71
CA LEU A 30 21.04 -10.96 -0.59
C LEU A 30 21.32 -10.42 0.81
N ASN A 31 22.46 -9.78 0.94
CA ASN A 31 22.85 -9.13 2.16
C ASN A 31 21.99 -7.88 2.34
N VAL A 32 20.98 -8.05 3.20
CA VAL A 32 20.42 -7.09 4.15
C VAL A 32 20.25 -5.66 3.67
N PHE A 33 19.03 -5.23 3.67
CA PHE A 33 18.60 -3.83 3.70
C PHE A 33 19.51 -3.01 4.65
N ASP A 34 20.38 -2.21 4.10
CA ASP A 34 21.10 -1.20 4.84
C ASP A 34 20.08 -0.31 5.57
N LYS A 35 20.28 -0.12 6.88
CA LYS A 35 19.39 0.67 7.74
C LYS A 35 19.48 2.19 7.47
N GLY A 36 20.07 2.58 6.35
CA GLY A 36 20.11 3.95 5.87
C GLY A 36 18.72 4.35 5.33
N ARG A 37 18.23 5.49 5.82
CA ARG A 37 17.13 6.24 5.20
C ARG A 37 17.40 6.29 3.71
N MET A 38 16.56 5.62 2.90
CA MET A 38 16.70 5.70 1.46
C MET A 38 16.34 7.12 1.06
N GLU A 39 17.34 7.89 0.69
CA GLU A 39 17.14 9.16 0.01
C GLU A 39 16.45 8.84 -1.31
N GLY A 40 15.20 9.27 -1.42
CA GLY A 40 14.48 9.28 -2.69
C GLY A 40 15.16 10.25 -3.66
N PRO A 41 14.78 10.28 -4.94
CA PRO A 41 15.22 11.33 -5.84
C PRO A 41 14.95 12.67 -5.19
N ASP A 42 15.89 13.60 -5.34
CA ASP A 42 15.91 14.92 -4.73
C ASP A 42 14.50 15.50 -4.70
N ALA A 43 14.01 15.69 -3.48
CA ALA A 43 12.63 16.01 -3.21
C ALA A 43 12.33 17.47 -3.53
N GLU A 44 12.19 17.83 -4.79
CA GLU A 44 11.17 18.79 -5.11
C GLU A 44 9.85 18.15 -4.67
N SER A 45 9.24 18.71 -3.65
CA SER A 45 7.96 18.28 -3.11
C SER A 45 6.94 18.36 -4.25
N THR A 46 6.76 17.28 -4.99
CA THR A 46 5.76 17.22 -6.03
C THR A 46 4.41 17.18 -5.35
N THR A 47 3.64 18.25 -5.53
CA THR A 47 2.26 18.37 -5.03
C THR A 47 1.26 17.68 -5.95
N HIS A 48 1.76 17.04 -7.00
CA HIS A 48 0.97 16.39 -8.05
C HIS A 48 1.51 15.00 -8.35
N GLY A 49 0.62 14.10 -8.74
CA GLY A 49 0.94 12.78 -9.24
C GLY A 49 -0.22 12.18 -10.00
N THR A 50 -0.13 10.90 -10.31
CA THR A 50 -1.18 10.16 -11.01
C THR A 50 -1.46 8.82 -10.33
N VAL A 51 -2.68 8.34 -10.51
CA VAL A 51 -3.06 6.96 -10.19
C VAL A 51 -2.49 6.05 -11.27
N ARG A 52 -1.53 5.21 -10.91
CA ARG A 52 -0.95 4.21 -11.81
C ARG A 52 -1.84 2.98 -11.92
N ALA A 53 -2.37 2.51 -10.79
CA ALA A 53 -3.27 1.38 -10.73
C ALA A 53 -4.21 1.48 -9.53
N VAL A 54 -5.39 0.87 -9.66
CA VAL A 54 -6.32 0.63 -8.55
C VAL A 54 -6.43 -0.86 -8.32
N CYS A 55 -6.39 -1.28 -7.04
CA CYS A 55 -6.27 -2.67 -6.66
C CYS A 55 -7.24 -3.02 -5.54
N VAL A 56 -7.87 -4.18 -5.62
CA VAL A 56 -8.81 -4.67 -4.61
C VAL A 56 -8.54 -6.13 -4.25
N SER A 57 -8.91 -6.52 -3.04
CA SER A 57 -8.97 -7.92 -2.63
C SER A 57 -10.19 -8.16 -1.75
N LYS A 58 -10.89 -9.25 -2.00
CA LYS A 58 -12.03 -9.70 -1.16
C LYS A 58 -11.59 -10.42 0.11
N ARG A 59 -10.28 -10.64 0.31
CA ARG A 59 -9.72 -11.34 1.47
C ARG A 59 -8.62 -10.53 2.13
N LYS A 60 -8.65 -10.44 3.47
CA LYS A 60 -7.56 -9.82 4.24
C LYS A 60 -6.31 -10.69 4.21
N GLY A 61 -5.13 -10.03 4.20
CA GLY A 61 -3.83 -10.72 4.25
C GLY A 61 -3.39 -11.33 2.92
N THR A 62 -4.05 -10.99 1.80
CA THR A 62 -3.66 -11.41 0.46
C THR A 62 -3.21 -10.22 -0.38
N ARG A 63 -2.50 -10.47 -1.46
CA ARG A 63 -2.22 -9.46 -2.51
C ARG A 63 -3.55 -8.93 -3.06
N LYS A 64 -3.51 -7.72 -3.57
CA LYS A 64 -4.66 -7.14 -4.28
C LYS A 64 -4.49 -7.32 -5.78
N THR A 65 -5.61 -7.44 -6.48
CA THR A 65 -5.64 -7.58 -7.93
C THR A 65 -5.92 -6.23 -8.55
N VAL A 66 -5.16 -5.87 -9.59
CA VAL A 66 -5.42 -4.68 -10.39
C VAL A 66 -6.81 -4.81 -11.04
N VAL A 67 -7.59 -3.74 -10.93
CA VAL A 67 -8.92 -3.64 -11.56
C VAL A 67 -8.78 -2.87 -12.86
N ASP A 68 -9.32 -3.44 -13.92
CA ASP A 68 -9.45 -2.76 -15.21
C ASP A 68 -10.73 -1.92 -15.19
N GLY A 69 -10.57 -0.60 -15.01
CA GLY A 69 -11.65 0.35 -14.89
C GLY A 69 -11.75 1.03 -13.51
N PRO A 70 -12.80 1.83 -13.30
CA PRO A 70 -12.96 2.59 -12.07
C PRO A 70 -13.41 1.72 -10.90
N VAL A 71 -12.83 1.96 -9.73
CA VAL A 71 -13.35 1.49 -8.44
C VAL A 71 -14.13 2.60 -7.76
N THR A 72 -15.07 2.25 -6.92
CA THR A 72 -15.81 3.21 -6.09
C THR A 72 -15.11 3.35 -4.74
N ILE A 73 -14.85 4.60 -4.33
CA ILE A 73 -14.48 4.94 -2.96
C ILE A 73 -15.72 5.51 -2.28
N GLU A 74 -16.03 5.02 -1.10
CA GLU A 74 -17.13 5.49 -0.26
C GLU A 74 -16.60 6.32 0.89
N ALA A 75 -17.24 7.46 1.16
CA ALA A 75 -16.86 8.34 2.26
C ALA A 75 -16.92 7.58 3.61
N HIS A 76 -15.90 7.79 4.44
CA HIS A 76 -15.73 7.15 5.77
C HIS A 76 -15.76 5.62 5.76
N HIS A 77 -15.55 5.00 4.59
CA HIS A 77 -15.56 3.55 4.43
C HIS A 77 -14.32 3.05 3.67
N GLY A 78 -13.95 3.71 2.56
CA GLY A 78 -12.83 3.34 1.73
C GLY A 78 -13.24 2.69 0.42
N VAL A 79 -12.41 1.80 -0.14
CA VAL A 79 -12.66 1.17 -1.45
C VAL A 79 -13.78 0.15 -1.32
N ALA A 80 -14.89 0.38 -2.02
CA ALA A 80 -16.01 -0.56 -2.09
C ALA A 80 -15.52 -1.94 -2.55
N GLU A 81 -16.09 -2.99 -2.00
CA GLU A 81 -15.72 -4.39 -2.27
C GLU A 81 -14.31 -4.81 -1.80
N ASP A 82 -13.50 -3.93 -1.20
CA ASP A 82 -12.22 -4.33 -0.60
C ASP A 82 -12.42 -4.86 0.81
N ALA A 83 -11.71 -5.93 1.15
CA ALA A 83 -11.82 -6.57 2.46
C ALA A 83 -11.34 -5.69 3.63
N HIS A 84 -10.56 -4.61 3.35
CA HIS A 84 -10.06 -3.68 4.35
C HIS A 84 -10.94 -2.42 4.49
N ALA A 85 -11.97 -2.27 3.66
CA ALA A 85 -12.93 -1.18 3.82
C ALA A 85 -13.65 -1.28 5.17
N GLY A 86 -14.03 -0.13 5.74
CA GLY A 86 -14.73 -0.05 7.01
C GLY A 86 -14.47 1.26 7.75
N ASP A 87 -15.13 1.40 8.92
CA ASP A 87 -14.99 2.57 9.78
C ASP A 87 -13.74 2.44 10.66
N TRP A 88 -12.61 2.88 10.13
CA TRP A 88 -11.32 2.91 10.81
C TRP A 88 -10.36 3.88 10.10
N HIS A 89 -9.17 4.12 10.65
CA HIS A 89 -8.23 5.11 10.14
C HIS A 89 -7.41 4.66 8.91
N ARG A 90 -7.50 3.42 8.48
CA ARG A 90 -6.74 2.88 7.31
C ARG A 90 -7.67 2.37 6.22
N GLN A 91 -8.60 3.23 5.78
CA GLN A 91 -9.65 2.87 4.82
C GLN A 91 -9.10 2.66 3.42
N VAL A 92 -8.15 3.50 3.00
CA VAL A 92 -7.51 3.42 1.68
C VAL A 92 -6.00 3.42 1.86
N SER A 93 -5.33 2.45 1.25
CA SER A 93 -3.87 2.36 1.29
C SER A 93 -3.25 2.76 -0.04
N LEU A 94 -2.26 3.64 0.01
CA LEU A 94 -1.48 4.09 -1.13
C LEU A 94 -0.03 3.61 -1.01
N LEU A 95 0.59 3.31 -2.16
CA LEU A 95 2.02 3.02 -2.26
C LEU A 95 2.54 3.64 -3.56
N ALA A 96 3.66 4.34 -3.48
CA ALA A 96 4.30 4.92 -4.64
C ALA A 96 4.93 3.83 -5.53
N TRP A 97 4.79 3.95 -6.84
CA TRP A 97 5.45 3.07 -7.81
C TRP A 97 6.97 3.09 -7.64
N GLU A 98 7.53 4.24 -7.33
CA GLU A 98 8.95 4.44 -7.03
C GLU A 98 9.42 3.56 -5.86
N SER A 99 8.54 3.32 -4.88
CA SER A 99 8.81 2.37 -3.79
C SER A 99 8.81 0.92 -4.27
N ILE A 100 7.88 0.57 -5.17
CA ILE A 100 7.82 -0.77 -5.79
C ILE A 100 9.08 -0.99 -6.65
N GLU A 101 9.52 0.01 -7.41
CA GLU A 101 10.75 -0.08 -8.23
C GLU A 101 11.99 -0.31 -7.38
N LYS A 102 12.10 0.27 -6.18
CA LYS A 102 13.18 -0.04 -5.24
C LYS A 102 13.19 -1.52 -4.86
N ALA A 103 12.03 -2.13 -4.64
CA ALA A 103 11.93 -3.57 -4.36
C ALA A 103 12.31 -4.40 -5.60
N ARG A 104 11.88 -3.99 -6.79
CA ARG A 104 12.24 -4.63 -8.07
C ARG A 104 13.75 -4.56 -8.35
N ALA A 105 14.38 -3.41 -8.09
CA ALA A 105 15.82 -3.23 -8.23
C ALA A 105 16.64 -4.16 -7.32
N ARG A 106 16.03 -4.67 -6.25
CA ARG A 106 16.61 -5.67 -5.35
C ARG A 106 16.30 -7.11 -5.75
N GLY A 107 15.75 -7.33 -6.95
CA GLY A 107 15.50 -8.64 -7.52
C GLY A 107 14.13 -9.25 -7.19
N LEU A 108 13.22 -8.50 -6.56
CA LEU A 108 11.85 -8.97 -6.35
C LEU A 108 11.03 -8.84 -7.64
N ASP A 109 10.33 -9.90 -8.00
CA ASP A 109 9.34 -9.87 -9.07
C ASP A 109 7.98 -9.46 -8.51
N VAL A 110 7.80 -8.14 -8.34
CA VAL A 110 6.61 -7.53 -7.75
C VAL A 110 6.04 -6.44 -8.67
N LYS A 111 4.74 -6.24 -8.58
CA LYS A 111 3.97 -5.28 -9.37
C LYS A 111 2.89 -4.62 -8.51
N GLU A 112 2.06 -3.81 -9.13
CA GLU A 112 0.93 -3.15 -8.51
C GLU A 112 0.01 -4.16 -7.79
N GLY A 113 -0.40 -3.83 -6.57
CA GLY A 113 -1.25 -4.67 -5.71
C GLY A 113 -0.51 -5.74 -4.90
N ASP A 114 0.74 -6.04 -5.22
CA ASP A 114 1.48 -7.12 -4.56
C ASP A 114 1.83 -6.81 -3.10
N PHE A 115 1.91 -5.54 -2.72
CA PHE A 115 2.08 -5.11 -1.33
C PHE A 115 0.75 -4.91 -0.59
N ALA A 116 -0.37 -5.26 -1.24
CA ALA A 116 -1.74 -5.11 -0.76
C ALA A 116 -2.21 -3.64 -0.66
N GLU A 117 -1.60 -2.73 -1.42
CA GLU A 117 -2.08 -1.36 -1.58
C GLU A 117 -3.37 -1.32 -2.43
N ASN A 118 -4.23 -0.32 -2.16
CA ASN A 118 -5.43 -0.05 -2.96
C ASN A 118 -5.13 0.81 -4.19
N ILE A 119 -4.24 1.78 -4.04
CA ILE A 119 -3.86 2.68 -5.12
C ILE A 119 -2.34 2.69 -5.21
N THR A 120 -1.81 2.31 -6.36
CA THR A 120 -0.42 2.57 -6.72
C THR A 120 -0.35 3.95 -7.35
N THR A 121 0.48 4.84 -6.80
CA THR A 121 0.66 6.20 -7.29
C THR A 121 1.97 6.34 -8.05
N GLU A 122 2.10 7.37 -8.86
CA GLU A 122 3.32 7.71 -9.59
C GLU A 122 3.52 9.23 -9.60
N GLY A 123 4.77 9.68 -9.42
CA GLY A 123 5.15 11.09 -9.52
C GLY A 123 4.85 11.94 -8.28
N ILE A 124 4.35 11.38 -7.18
CA ILE A 124 4.11 12.09 -5.92
C ILE A 124 4.90 11.47 -4.78
N ASN A 125 5.61 12.30 -4.01
CA ASN A 125 6.33 11.82 -2.83
C ASN A 125 5.40 11.73 -1.61
N LEU A 126 4.68 10.62 -1.49
CA LEU A 126 3.75 10.38 -0.38
C LEU A 126 4.44 10.41 0.99
N MET A 127 5.71 10.00 1.06
CA MET A 127 6.47 9.92 2.32
C MET A 127 6.82 11.30 2.90
N ALA A 128 6.83 12.34 2.07
CA ALA A 128 7.10 13.70 2.50
C ALA A 128 5.85 14.43 3.06
N LEU A 129 4.67 13.86 2.87
CA LEU A 129 3.41 14.49 3.27
C LEU A 129 3.15 14.29 4.77
N PRO A 130 2.93 15.33 5.57
CA PRO A 130 2.57 15.20 6.98
C PRO A 130 1.15 14.65 7.18
N LEU A 131 0.87 14.08 8.36
CA LEU A 131 -0.48 13.67 8.74
C LEU A 131 -1.47 14.84 8.59
N GLY A 132 -2.71 14.54 8.23
CA GLY A 132 -3.75 15.54 7.94
C GLY A 132 -3.65 16.18 6.55
N THR A 133 -2.65 15.77 5.72
CA THR A 133 -2.59 16.20 4.32
C THR A 133 -3.78 15.65 3.55
N GLN A 134 -4.42 16.52 2.75
CA GLN A 134 -5.57 16.12 1.92
C GLN A 134 -5.15 16.00 0.46
N LEU A 135 -5.47 14.86 -0.13
CA LEU A 135 -5.29 14.56 -1.53
C LEU A 135 -6.64 14.54 -2.24
N LYS A 136 -6.75 15.29 -3.33
CA LYS A 136 -7.83 15.13 -4.28
C LYS A 136 -7.40 14.14 -5.35
N ILE A 137 -8.25 13.14 -5.64
CA ILE A 137 -8.00 12.14 -6.68
C ILE A 137 -9.15 12.21 -7.70
N GLY A 138 -8.81 12.45 -8.96
CA GLY A 138 -9.79 12.66 -10.02
C GLY A 138 -10.72 13.85 -9.70
N ASP A 139 -12.00 13.70 -10.03
CA ASP A 139 -12.94 14.82 -9.92
C ASP A 139 -13.54 14.98 -8.51
N ASP A 140 -13.79 13.89 -7.78
CA ASP A 140 -14.70 13.90 -6.62
C ASP A 140 -14.07 13.40 -5.32
N VAL A 141 -13.04 12.53 -5.38
CA VAL A 141 -12.50 11.86 -4.20
C VAL A 141 -11.57 12.76 -3.44
N LEU A 142 -11.82 12.89 -2.13
CA LEU A 142 -10.94 13.58 -1.20
C LEU A 142 -10.52 12.60 -0.10
N LEU A 143 -9.22 12.40 0.03
CA LEU A 143 -8.59 11.55 1.04
C LEU A 143 -7.80 12.38 2.02
N GLU A 144 -7.83 12.04 3.32
CA GLU A 144 -6.98 12.65 4.35
C GLU A 144 -5.99 11.63 4.89
N LEU A 145 -4.70 12.00 4.92
CA LEU A 145 -3.61 11.16 5.37
C LEU A 145 -3.71 10.94 6.88
N SER A 146 -3.98 9.70 7.26
CA SER A 146 -4.23 9.29 8.65
C SER A 146 -3.07 8.49 9.25
N GLN A 147 -2.24 7.82 8.44
CA GLN A 147 -1.11 7.07 8.99
C GLN A 147 -0.03 6.84 7.94
N GLN A 148 1.24 7.00 8.34
CA GLN A 148 2.41 6.64 7.56
C GLN A 148 3.04 5.36 8.10
N GLY A 149 3.13 4.35 7.25
CA GLY A 149 3.64 3.04 7.65
C GLY A 149 2.67 2.26 8.54
N LYS A 150 3.04 1.07 8.88
CA LYS A 150 2.31 0.21 9.83
C LYS A 150 3.22 -0.82 10.47
N VAL A 151 2.82 -1.36 11.61
CA VAL A 151 3.44 -2.54 12.18
C VAL A 151 2.82 -3.81 11.58
N CYS A 152 3.66 -4.72 11.09
CA CYS A 152 3.21 -6.01 10.58
C CYS A 152 3.41 -7.08 11.67
N HIS A 153 2.36 -7.48 12.36
CA HIS A 153 2.40 -8.53 13.38
C HIS A 153 2.64 -9.93 12.80
N LYS A 154 2.31 -10.12 11.52
CA LYS A 154 2.55 -11.38 10.80
C LYS A 154 3.36 -11.08 9.55
N LYS A 155 4.43 -11.82 9.36
CA LYS A 155 5.26 -11.76 8.17
C LYS A 155 4.49 -12.39 6.99
N CYS A 156 4.47 -11.69 5.86
CA CYS A 156 3.84 -12.16 4.63
C CYS A 156 4.87 -12.82 3.69
N ALA A 157 4.42 -13.37 2.56
CA ALA A 157 5.28 -14.01 1.58
C ALA A 157 6.44 -13.10 1.12
N ILE A 158 6.17 -11.81 0.88
CA ILE A 158 7.20 -10.84 0.48
C ILE A 158 8.32 -10.74 1.52
N PHE A 159 7.96 -10.68 2.81
CA PHE A 159 8.95 -10.65 3.89
C PHE A 159 9.84 -11.91 3.89
N TYR A 160 9.26 -13.08 3.70
CA TYR A 160 10.04 -14.33 3.67
C TYR A 160 10.93 -14.45 2.43
N LEU A 161 10.53 -13.86 1.30
CA LEU A 161 11.30 -13.86 0.06
C LEU A 161 12.46 -12.87 0.09
N ALA A 162 12.23 -11.67 0.63
CA ALA A 162 13.18 -10.56 0.60
C ALA A 162 13.94 -10.35 1.92
N GLY A 163 13.56 -11.04 2.98
CA GLY A 163 14.05 -10.77 4.34
C GLY A 163 13.47 -9.49 4.96
N ASP A 164 12.76 -8.69 4.17
CA ASP A 164 12.16 -7.41 4.57
C ASP A 164 10.96 -7.06 3.67
N CYS A 165 10.23 -5.99 4.02
CA CYS A 165 9.11 -5.47 3.24
C CYS A 165 9.09 -3.93 3.31
N ILE A 166 8.89 -3.28 2.16
CA ILE A 166 8.80 -1.81 2.09
C ILE A 166 7.50 -1.26 2.67
N PHE A 167 6.40 -2.00 2.56
CA PHE A 167 5.06 -1.51 2.91
C PHE A 167 4.90 -1.08 4.39
N PRO A 168 5.52 -1.74 5.38
CA PRO A 168 5.51 -1.25 6.76
C PRO A 168 6.10 0.15 6.94
N ARG A 169 6.99 0.59 6.06
CA ARG A 169 7.63 1.90 6.10
C ARG A 169 7.05 2.90 5.12
N GLU A 170 6.77 2.47 3.91
CA GLU A 170 6.42 3.33 2.78
C GLU A 170 4.94 3.23 2.36
N GLY A 171 4.15 2.32 2.96
CA GLY A 171 2.71 2.28 2.79
C GLY A 171 2.04 3.43 3.54
N ILE A 172 1.20 4.20 2.86
CA ILE A 172 0.51 5.36 3.42
C ILE A 172 -0.98 5.10 3.45
N PHE A 173 -1.62 5.46 4.55
CA PHE A 173 -3.04 5.18 4.78
C PHE A 173 -3.85 6.47 4.89
N PHE A 174 -5.06 6.41 4.38
CA PHE A 174 -5.96 7.53 4.29
C PHE A 174 -7.37 7.16 4.76
N VAL A 175 -8.07 8.17 5.25
CA VAL A 175 -9.52 8.18 5.43
C VAL A 175 -10.14 8.87 4.21
N ALA A 176 -11.22 8.32 3.68
CA ALA A 176 -11.97 8.94 2.60
C ALA A 176 -12.96 9.97 3.17
N LEU A 177 -12.71 11.27 2.93
CA LEU A 177 -13.60 12.34 3.35
C LEU A 177 -14.79 12.48 2.40
N THR A 178 -14.54 12.33 1.10
CA THR A 178 -15.59 12.26 0.08
C THR A 178 -15.39 11.03 -0.79
N GLY A 179 -16.49 10.47 -1.26
CA GLY A 179 -16.50 9.34 -2.17
C GLY A 179 -16.50 9.76 -3.64
N GLY A 180 -16.33 8.77 -4.51
CA GLY A 180 -16.35 8.96 -5.96
C GLY A 180 -15.74 7.75 -6.66
N LYS A 181 -15.44 7.90 -7.95
CA LYS A 181 -14.79 6.88 -8.75
C LYS A 181 -13.34 7.23 -9.00
N VAL A 182 -12.46 6.23 -8.88
CA VAL A 182 -11.03 6.36 -9.15
C VAL A 182 -10.60 5.25 -10.10
N LYS A 183 -9.79 5.60 -11.10
CA LYS A 183 -9.19 4.67 -12.07
C LYS A 183 -7.75 5.03 -12.38
N ALA A 184 -7.05 4.15 -13.03
CA ALA A 184 -5.72 4.44 -13.56
C ALA A 184 -5.76 5.67 -14.51
N GLY A 185 -4.77 6.55 -14.38
CA GLY A 185 -4.64 7.80 -15.13
C GLY A 185 -5.32 9.02 -14.47
N ASP A 186 -6.08 8.87 -13.40
CA ASP A 186 -6.62 10.01 -12.67
C ASP A 186 -5.50 10.82 -12.00
N SER A 187 -5.67 12.15 -11.95
CA SER A 187 -4.74 13.03 -11.24
C SER A 187 -4.82 12.84 -9.74
N ILE A 188 -3.71 13.11 -9.06
CA ILE A 188 -3.60 13.22 -7.61
C ILE A 188 -3.03 14.59 -7.30
N ASP A 189 -3.75 15.40 -6.52
CA ASP A 189 -3.35 16.76 -6.19
C ASP A 189 -3.37 16.95 -4.67
N VAL A 190 -2.29 17.51 -4.11
CA VAL A 190 -2.29 17.98 -2.71
C VAL A 190 -3.11 19.26 -2.64
N VAL A 191 -4.30 19.21 -2.05
CA VAL A 191 -5.19 20.37 -1.93
C VAL A 191 -5.09 21.07 -0.57
N LYS A 192 -4.57 20.36 0.43
CA LYS A 192 -4.28 20.90 1.76
C LYS A 192 -3.07 20.16 2.33
N LEU A 193 -2.06 20.89 2.75
CA LEU A 193 -0.94 20.32 3.49
C LEU A 193 -1.35 20.17 4.96
N GLY A 194 -1.09 19.00 5.55
CA GLY A 194 -1.37 18.72 6.94
C GLY A 194 -0.38 19.42 7.89
N ASP A 195 -0.73 19.46 9.14
CA ASP A 195 0.10 20.04 10.23
C ASP A 195 0.86 18.99 11.06
N GLY A 196 0.76 17.72 10.65
CA GLY A 196 1.36 16.58 11.37
C GLY A 196 0.37 15.87 12.29
N THR A 197 -0.90 16.27 12.30
CA THR A 197 -1.98 15.64 13.07
C THR A 197 -3.12 15.19 12.18
N CYS A 198 -3.89 14.20 12.62
CA CYS A 198 -5.11 13.77 11.95
C CYS A 198 -6.09 13.26 13.03
N GLU A 199 -7.31 13.78 13.05
CA GLU A 199 -8.31 13.43 14.05
C GLU A 199 -8.75 11.94 13.99
N TYR A 200 -8.59 11.32 12.83
CA TYR A 200 -8.93 9.91 12.62
C TYR A 200 -7.84 8.95 13.09
N THR A 201 -6.65 9.44 13.44
CA THR A 201 -5.53 8.59 13.86
C THR A 201 -5.64 8.29 15.35
N PRO A 202 -5.89 7.03 15.76
CA PRO A 202 -5.92 6.70 17.17
C PRO A 202 -4.53 6.79 17.79
N GLN A 203 -4.45 7.24 19.05
CA GLN A 203 -3.18 7.42 19.76
C GLN A 203 -2.38 6.12 19.83
N GLU A 204 -3.07 4.97 19.99
CA GLU A 204 -2.44 3.65 20.03
C GLU A 204 -1.65 3.33 18.75
N ALA A 205 -2.14 3.78 17.58
CA ALA A 205 -1.44 3.58 16.31
C ALA A 205 -0.14 4.41 16.22
N LEU A 206 -0.15 5.62 16.78
CA LEU A 206 1.04 6.48 16.86
C LEU A 206 2.06 5.89 17.83
N ASP A 207 1.62 5.43 18.99
CA ASP A 207 2.46 4.81 20.02
C ASP A 207 3.10 3.52 19.53
N GLU A 208 2.33 2.69 18.80
CA GLU A 208 2.84 1.46 18.20
C GLU A 208 3.95 1.74 17.19
N LEU A 209 3.77 2.72 16.32
CA LEU A 209 4.79 3.13 15.34
C LEU A 209 6.03 3.72 15.99
N ALA A 210 5.87 4.53 17.05
CA ALA A 210 6.97 5.15 17.77
C ALA A 210 7.85 4.13 18.50
N ASN A 211 7.23 3.04 19.01
CA ASN A 211 7.92 1.99 19.78
C ASN A 211 8.45 0.83 18.93
N THR A 212 8.21 0.83 17.62
CA THR A 212 8.67 -0.23 16.72
C THR A 212 10.01 0.16 16.09
N PRO A 213 11.09 -0.64 16.26
CA PRO A 213 12.34 -0.40 15.55
C PRO A 213 12.14 -0.41 14.03
N ARG A 214 12.57 0.65 13.37
CA ARG A 214 12.49 0.83 11.90
C ARG A 214 13.75 0.34 11.22
#